data_42f0d737892eff89e901e9157bce6944
#
_entry.id   42f0d737892eff89e901e9157bce6944
#
_cell.length_a   1.000
_cell.length_b   1.000
_cell.length_c   1.000
_cell.angle_alpha   90.00
_cell.angle_beta   90.00
_cell.angle_gamma   90.00
#
_symmetry.space_group_name_H-M   'P 1'
#
loop_
_entity.id
_entity.type
_entity.pdbx_description
1 polymer ?
#
loop_
_entity_poly.entity_id
_entity_poly.type
_entity_poly.pdbx_seq_one_letter_code
_entity_poly.pdbx_strand_id
1 'polypeptide(L)'
;MEKVDTTWRIFITYMLLLVFVLFCGNAFGQIKVIQFNAGWNQANEAPWIMKLTDCQTIGHIDIGTDKEAQKKYKIAVVPTIVIFKDGDEVARFQADLSFKMIATREEVQEEIDNQL
;
A
#
# COMPACT_ATOMS: atom_id res chain seq x y z
N MET A 1 42.20 -17.41 25.18
CA MET A 1 40.77 -17.25 25.26
C MET A 1 40.29 -15.83 25.01
N GLU A 2 40.90 -14.87 25.59
CA GLU A 2 40.51 -13.47 25.42
C GLU A 2 40.66 -12.97 23.99
N LYS A 3 41.65 -13.48 23.27
CA LYS A 3 41.90 -13.11 21.88
C LYS A 3 40.80 -13.54 20.92
N VAL A 4 40.12 -14.64 21.24
CA VAL A 4 39.00 -15.14 20.43
C VAL A 4 37.81 -14.19 20.54
N ASP A 5 37.61 -13.63 21.73
CA ASP A 5 36.46 -12.78 21.99
C ASP A 5 36.45 -11.48 21.19
N THR A 6 37.63 -10.86 20.98
CA THR A 6 37.72 -9.61 20.23
C THR A 6 37.38 -9.81 18.76
N THR A 7 37.94 -10.82 18.13
CA THR A 7 37.70 -11.15 16.73
C THR A 7 36.22 -11.59 16.53
N TRP A 8 35.71 -12.38 17.45
CA TRP A 8 34.36 -12.84 17.43
C TRP A 8 33.33 -11.69 17.57
N ARG A 9 33.59 -10.76 18.46
CA ARG A 9 32.74 -9.59 18.66
C ARG A 9 32.68 -8.73 17.40
N ILE A 10 33.79 -8.48 16.76
CA ILE A 10 33.84 -7.72 15.51
C ILE A 10 33.01 -8.43 14.43
N PHE A 11 33.16 -9.74 14.31
CA PHE A 11 32.41 -10.54 13.34
C PHE A 11 30.90 -10.47 13.57
N ILE A 12 30.46 -10.62 14.82
CA ILE A 12 29.02 -10.53 15.16
C ILE A 12 28.50 -9.14 14.86
N THR A 13 29.23 -8.08 15.16
CA THR A 13 28.82 -6.71 14.90
C THR A 13 28.59 -6.48 13.40
N TYR A 14 29.50 -6.96 12.56
CA TYR A 14 29.34 -6.85 11.11
C TYR A 14 28.17 -7.67 10.60
N MET A 15 27.96 -8.85 11.13
CA MET A 15 26.81 -9.70 10.73
C MET A 15 25.48 -9.05 11.09
N LEU A 16 25.37 -8.49 12.28
CA LEU A 16 24.15 -7.80 12.71
C LEU A 16 23.88 -6.56 11.86
N LEU A 17 24.92 -5.80 11.54
CA LEU A 17 24.80 -4.63 10.67
C LEU A 17 24.34 -5.01 9.28
N LEU A 18 24.89 -6.08 8.72
CA LEU A 18 24.51 -6.58 7.41
C LEU A 18 23.06 -7.02 7.36
N VAL A 19 22.61 -7.76 8.36
CA VAL A 19 21.22 -8.20 8.49
C VAL A 19 20.29 -7.00 8.59
N PHE A 20 20.64 -6.00 9.38
CA PHE A 20 19.85 -4.77 9.51
C PHE A 20 19.69 -4.05 8.18
N VAL A 21 20.75 -3.90 7.41
CA VAL A 21 20.73 -3.25 6.10
C VAL A 21 19.84 -4.02 5.13
N LEU A 22 19.88 -5.35 5.14
CA LEU A 22 19.04 -6.18 4.30
C LEU A 22 17.55 -6.02 4.64
N PHE A 23 17.22 -5.94 5.93
CA PHE A 23 15.84 -5.72 6.35
C PHE A 23 15.33 -4.34 5.95
N CYS A 24 16.11 -3.30 6.13
CA CYS A 24 15.73 -1.94 5.74
C CYS A 24 15.57 -1.81 4.23
N GLY A 25 16.40 -2.50 3.44
CA GLY A 25 16.33 -2.46 1.99
C GLY A 25 15.05 -3.04 1.41
N ASN A 26 14.38 -3.95 2.12
CA ASN A 26 13.14 -4.58 1.65
C ASN A 26 11.88 -3.78 2.00
N ALA A 27 11.98 -2.78 2.88
CA ALA A 27 10.83 -2.03 3.38
C ALA A 27 10.54 -0.76 2.57
N PHE A 28 11.50 -0.24 1.81
CA PHE A 28 11.39 1.05 1.13
C PHE A 28 10.78 0.94 -0.26
N GLY A 29 9.91 1.92 -0.59
CA GLY A 29 9.37 2.11 -1.92
C GLY A 29 8.23 1.18 -2.28
N GLN A 30 7.60 0.51 -1.33
CA GLN A 30 6.47 -0.34 -1.61
C GLN A 30 5.18 0.47 -1.70
N ILE A 31 4.59 0.45 -2.89
CA ILE A 31 3.32 1.13 -3.15
C ILE A 31 2.23 0.09 -3.29
N LYS A 32 1.15 0.30 -2.54
CA LYS A 32 -0.02 -0.57 -2.51
C LYS A 32 -1.24 0.26 -2.82
N VAL A 33 -2.04 -0.19 -3.77
CA VAL A 33 -3.28 0.47 -4.16
C VAL A 33 -4.43 -0.45 -3.83
N ILE A 34 -5.41 0.04 -3.06
CA ILE A 34 -6.59 -0.75 -2.71
C ILE A 34 -7.83 0.00 -3.13
N GLN A 35 -8.73 -0.68 -3.85
CA GLN A 35 -10.07 -0.19 -4.12
C GLN A 35 -11.03 -0.81 -3.11
N PHE A 36 -11.67 0.05 -2.32
CA PHE A 36 -12.72 -0.34 -1.40
C PHE A 36 -14.05 -0.12 -2.10
N ASN A 37 -14.86 -1.16 -2.18
CA ASN A 37 -16.17 -1.08 -2.79
C ASN A 37 -17.13 -2.00 -2.03
N ALA A 38 -18.38 -2.03 -2.42
CA ALA A 38 -19.38 -2.94 -1.87
C ALA A 38 -20.00 -3.75 -3.00
N GLY A 39 -20.42 -4.98 -2.71
CA GLY A 39 -20.99 -5.87 -3.73
C GLY A 39 -22.15 -5.27 -4.49
N TRP A 40 -23.03 -4.51 -3.79
CA TRP A 40 -24.16 -3.85 -4.43
C TRP A 40 -23.76 -2.72 -5.40
N ASN A 41 -22.51 -2.25 -5.33
CA ASN A 41 -21.98 -1.18 -6.16
C ASN A 41 -20.94 -1.66 -7.18
N GLN A 42 -20.86 -2.95 -7.41
CA GLN A 42 -19.84 -3.55 -8.27
C GLN A 42 -19.85 -2.98 -9.70
N ALA A 43 -21.02 -2.61 -10.22
CA ALA A 43 -21.15 -2.03 -11.55
C ALA A 43 -20.40 -0.69 -11.71
N ASN A 44 -20.15 0.02 -10.62
CA ASN A 44 -19.45 1.30 -10.59
C ASN A 44 -17.98 1.19 -10.15
N GLU A 45 -17.47 -0.02 -10.07
CA GLU A 45 -16.07 -0.28 -9.76
C GLU A 45 -15.16 0.31 -10.85
N ALA A 46 -14.02 0.83 -10.47
CA ALA A 46 -13.04 1.35 -11.42
C ALA A 46 -12.31 0.16 -12.08
N PRO A 47 -12.65 -0.19 -13.33
CA PRO A 47 -12.07 -1.39 -13.97
C PRO A 47 -10.62 -1.21 -14.37
N TRP A 48 -10.18 0.03 -14.51
CA TRP A 48 -8.82 0.36 -14.92
C TRP A 48 -7.79 0.22 -13.80
N ILE A 49 -8.22 -0.09 -12.58
CA ILE A 49 -7.29 -0.16 -11.44
C ILE A 49 -6.18 -1.20 -11.68
N MET A 50 -6.50 -2.29 -12.38
CA MET A 50 -5.51 -3.33 -12.69
C MET A 50 -4.51 -2.90 -13.75
N LYS A 51 -4.75 -1.77 -14.41
CA LYS A 51 -3.83 -1.20 -15.41
C LYS A 51 -2.82 -0.23 -14.82
N LEU A 52 -2.90 0.05 -13.53
CA LEU A 52 -1.93 0.88 -12.85
C LEU A 52 -0.56 0.19 -12.82
N THR A 53 0.49 0.98 -12.97
CA THR A 53 1.87 0.50 -13.01
C THR A 53 2.69 1.10 -11.89
N ASP A 54 3.87 0.55 -11.65
CA ASP A 54 4.82 1.02 -10.63
C ASP A 54 4.28 0.93 -9.20
N CYS A 55 3.38 -0.03 -8.97
CA CYS A 55 2.90 -0.39 -7.65
C CYS A 55 3.06 -1.91 -7.46
N GLN A 56 3.46 -2.32 -6.28
CA GLN A 56 3.76 -3.72 -5.96
C GLN A 56 2.51 -4.54 -5.71
N THR A 57 1.45 -3.90 -5.21
CA THR A 57 0.21 -4.58 -4.87
C THR A 57 -0.99 -3.77 -5.32
N ILE A 58 -1.94 -4.43 -5.97
CA ILE A 58 -3.25 -3.88 -6.27
C ILE A 58 -4.27 -4.84 -5.67
N GLY A 59 -5.17 -4.31 -4.84
CA GLY A 59 -6.15 -5.13 -4.15
C GLY A 59 -7.55 -4.54 -4.17
N HIS A 60 -8.51 -5.39 -3.85
CA HIS A 60 -9.92 -5.02 -3.67
C HIS A 60 -10.38 -5.50 -2.30
N ILE A 61 -11.13 -4.65 -1.62
CA ILE A 61 -11.77 -5.02 -0.36
C ILE A 61 -13.26 -4.69 -0.47
N ASP A 62 -14.10 -5.68 -0.18
CA ASP A 62 -15.55 -5.50 -0.11
C ASP A 62 -15.92 -5.12 1.33
N ILE A 63 -16.26 -3.86 1.55
CA ILE A 63 -16.62 -3.38 2.88
C ILE A 63 -18.00 -3.87 3.32
N GLY A 64 -18.80 -4.42 2.40
CA GLY A 64 -20.07 -5.05 2.75
C GLY A 64 -19.87 -6.35 3.54
N THR A 65 -18.80 -7.08 3.24
CA THR A 65 -18.42 -8.31 3.95
C THR A 65 -17.34 -8.08 4.98
N ASP A 66 -16.47 -7.08 4.79
CA ASP A 66 -15.40 -6.72 5.71
C ASP A 66 -15.67 -5.36 6.36
N LYS A 67 -16.49 -5.37 7.39
CA LYS A 67 -16.88 -4.15 8.10
C LYS A 67 -15.76 -3.58 8.96
N GLU A 68 -14.83 -4.42 9.37
CA GLU A 68 -13.65 -3.97 10.14
C GLU A 68 -12.73 -3.12 9.25
N ALA A 69 -12.57 -3.51 7.98
CA ALA A 69 -11.81 -2.72 7.03
C ALA A 69 -12.46 -1.35 6.81
N GLN A 70 -13.78 -1.28 6.73
CA GLN A 70 -14.49 -0.01 6.60
C GLN A 70 -14.14 0.93 7.74
N LYS A 71 -14.13 0.43 8.97
CA LYS A 71 -13.81 1.23 10.15
C LYS A 71 -12.33 1.60 10.20
N LYS A 72 -11.47 0.64 9.94
CA LYS A 72 -10.01 0.81 10.02
C LYS A 72 -9.52 1.87 9.03
N TYR A 73 -10.02 1.83 7.81
CA TYR A 73 -9.60 2.75 6.75
C TYR A 73 -10.55 3.95 6.60
N LYS A 74 -11.57 4.05 7.43
CA LYS A 74 -12.53 5.16 7.46
C LYS A 74 -13.15 5.40 6.10
N ILE A 75 -13.72 4.35 5.51
CA ILE A 75 -14.34 4.42 4.19
C ILE A 75 -15.76 4.98 4.35
N ALA A 76 -15.98 6.19 3.85
CA ALA A 76 -17.25 6.88 3.94
C ALA A 76 -18.13 6.68 2.71
N VAL A 77 -17.53 6.54 1.54
CA VAL A 77 -18.23 6.33 0.27
C VAL A 77 -17.55 5.23 -0.52
N VAL A 78 -18.24 4.63 -1.46
CA VAL A 78 -17.70 3.61 -2.34
C VAL A 78 -17.99 3.93 -3.80
N PRO A 79 -17.09 3.62 -4.73
CA PRO A 79 -15.73 3.13 -4.46
C PRO A 79 -14.80 4.20 -3.90
N THR A 80 -13.83 3.78 -3.11
CA THR A 80 -12.73 4.63 -2.66
C THR A 80 -11.42 3.92 -2.99
N ILE A 81 -10.50 4.63 -3.63
CA ILE A 81 -9.17 4.10 -3.94
C ILE A 81 -8.18 4.78 -3.01
N VAL A 82 -7.39 3.98 -2.30
CA VAL A 82 -6.38 4.48 -1.36
C VAL A 82 -5.01 3.98 -1.81
N ILE A 83 -4.06 4.89 -1.84
CA ILE A 83 -2.66 4.60 -2.13
C ILE A 83 -1.89 4.61 -0.83
N PHE A 84 -1.19 3.51 -0.56
CA PHE A 84 -0.30 3.38 0.59
C PHE A 84 1.15 3.32 0.12
N LYS A 85 2.03 3.99 0.83
CA LYS A 85 3.47 3.86 0.63
C LYS A 85 4.10 3.42 1.95
N ASP A 86 4.76 2.27 1.91
CA ASP A 86 5.40 1.67 3.10
C ASP A 86 4.43 1.55 4.29
N GLY A 87 3.16 1.23 3.99
CA GLY A 87 2.12 1.04 4.99
C GLY A 87 1.34 2.30 5.37
N ASP A 88 1.76 3.47 4.94
CA ASP A 88 1.10 4.73 5.27
C ASP A 88 0.24 5.22 4.10
N GLU A 89 -0.97 5.69 4.42
CA GLU A 89 -1.83 6.29 3.41
C GLU A 89 -1.22 7.61 2.92
N VAL A 90 -1.02 7.73 1.61
CA VAL A 90 -0.45 8.93 1.00
C VAL A 90 -1.44 9.66 0.10
N ALA A 91 -2.46 8.98 -0.40
CA ALA A 91 -3.50 9.60 -1.23
C ALA A 91 -4.79 8.80 -1.17
N ARG A 92 -5.90 9.48 -1.40
CA ARG A 92 -7.23 8.87 -1.39
C ARG A 92 -8.09 9.52 -2.45
N PHE A 93 -8.77 8.70 -3.24
CA PHE A 93 -9.72 9.12 -4.27
C PHE A 93 -11.08 8.56 -3.93
N GLN A 94 -12.05 9.43 -3.72
CA GLN A 94 -13.39 9.05 -3.30
C GLN A 94 -14.38 9.22 -4.45
N ALA A 95 -15.41 8.37 -4.45
CA ALA A 95 -16.53 8.50 -5.36
C ALA A 95 -17.36 9.75 -5.08
N ASP A 96 -18.19 10.10 -6.05
CA ASP A 96 -19.21 11.13 -5.87
C ASP A 96 -20.42 10.58 -5.10
N LEU A 97 -21.44 11.41 -4.89
CA LEU A 97 -22.63 11.01 -4.16
C LEU A 97 -23.49 9.99 -4.91
N SER A 98 -23.24 9.75 -6.19
CA SER A 98 -23.90 8.70 -6.97
C SER A 98 -23.10 7.39 -6.97
N PHE A 99 -22.10 7.27 -6.13
CA PHE A 99 -21.25 6.09 -5.97
C PHE A 99 -20.44 5.73 -7.21
N LYS A 100 -20.01 6.76 -7.95
CA LYS A 100 -19.18 6.60 -9.13
C LYS A 100 -17.81 7.26 -8.89
N MET A 101 -16.77 6.55 -9.29
CA MET A 101 -15.40 7.09 -9.17
C MET A 101 -15.23 8.27 -10.12
N ILE A 102 -14.83 9.42 -9.57
CA ILE A 102 -14.59 10.64 -10.34
C ILE A 102 -13.17 10.63 -10.91
N ALA A 103 -12.21 10.13 -10.15
CA ALA A 103 -10.81 10.11 -10.55
C ALA A 103 -10.60 9.23 -11.78
N THR A 104 -9.70 9.65 -12.65
CA THR A 104 -9.29 8.87 -13.81
C THR A 104 -8.07 8.02 -13.49
N ARG A 105 -7.80 7.03 -14.36
CA ARG A 105 -6.59 6.22 -14.25
C ARG A 105 -5.34 7.10 -14.25
N GLU A 106 -5.32 8.12 -15.11
CA GLU A 106 -4.20 9.03 -15.24
C GLU A 106 -3.93 9.81 -13.96
N GLU A 107 -5.00 10.27 -13.30
CA GLU A 107 -4.87 11.00 -12.03
C GLU A 107 -4.30 10.11 -10.92
N VAL A 108 -4.77 8.88 -10.83
CA VAL A 108 -4.28 7.92 -9.83
C VAL A 108 -2.85 7.51 -10.15
N GLN A 109 -2.54 7.28 -11.42
CA GLN A 109 -1.17 6.94 -11.85
C GLN A 109 -0.20 8.08 -11.55
N GLU A 110 -0.60 9.32 -11.78
CA GLU A 110 0.22 10.49 -11.47
C GLU A 110 0.58 10.53 -9.98
N GLU A 111 -0.38 10.23 -9.12
CA GLU A 111 -0.13 10.21 -7.69
C GLU A 111 0.83 9.08 -7.30
N ILE A 112 0.71 7.92 -7.93
CA ILE A 112 1.67 6.82 -7.75
C ILE A 112 3.08 7.28 -8.18
N ASP A 113 3.19 7.91 -9.33
CA ASP A 113 4.46 8.38 -9.86
C ASP A 113 5.09 9.43 -8.95
N ASN A 114 4.29 10.28 -8.31
CA ASN A 114 4.76 11.27 -7.35
C ASN A 114 5.35 10.64 -6.09
N GLN A 115 5.03 9.38 -5.80
CA GLN A 115 5.55 8.65 -4.65
C GLN A 115 6.85 7.91 -4.97
N LEU A 116 7.25 7.85 -6.21
CA LEU A 116 8.50 7.19 -6.63
C LEU A 116 9.75 8.12 -6.40
#